data_91a7f0ee70ba37dc977640dbd544dd5b
#
_entry.id   91a7f0ee70ba37dc977640dbd544dd5b
#
_cell.length_a   1.000
_cell.length_b   1.000
_cell.length_c   1.000
_cell.angle_alpha   90.00
_cell.angle_beta   90.00
_cell.angle_gamma   90.00
#
_symmetry.space_group_name_H-M   'P 1'
#
loop_
_entity.id
_entity.type
_entity.pdbx_description
1 polymer ?
#
loop_
_entity_poly.entity_id
_entity_poly.type
_entity_poly.pdbx_seq_one_letter_code
_entity_poly.pdbx_strand_id
1 'polypeptide(L)'
;AHAACAEMTILAVDMAAGIRASDNGQSKGHKVAQIFFTSLSGRMNVLENDNPRWPSILVDIADVIDQKLKAMQRLKSQYYSGPLGKKVLDVYEGYYGLHARVPWVEPFVAYKLEVYKHLVVSDFNLELAKKTSAEAFEYSTRMLGA
;
A
#
# COMPACT_ATOMS: atom_id res chain seq x y z
N ALA A 1 -2.25 -6.88 -17.91
CA ALA A 1 -3.51 -6.34 -17.40
C ALA A 1 -3.29 -5.27 -16.32
N HIS A 2 -2.52 -5.52 -15.25
CA HIS A 2 -2.33 -4.58 -14.14
C HIS A 2 -1.70 -3.24 -14.56
N ALA A 3 -0.62 -3.27 -15.34
CA ALA A 3 0.03 -2.06 -15.85
C ALA A 3 -0.92 -1.17 -16.66
N ALA A 4 -1.64 -1.76 -17.62
CA ALA A 4 -2.63 -1.04 -18.42
C ALA A 4 -3.74 -0.43 -17.55
N CYS A 5 -4.19 -1.14 -16.50
CA CYS A 5 -5.18 -0.61 -15.57
C CYS A 5 -4.64 0.62 -14.82
N ALA A 6 -3.38 0.59 -14.35
CA ALA A 6 -2.74 1.71 -13.67
C ALA A 6 -2.61 2.93 -14.60
N GLU A 7 -2.13 2.73 -15.85
CA GLU A 7 -2.03 3.79 -16.85
C GLU A 7 -3.39 4.41 -17.19
N MET A 8 -4.40 3.58 -17.40
CA MET A 8 -5.76 4.05 -17.67
C MET A 8 -6.34 4.83 -16.49
N THR A 9 -6.04 4.43 -15.26
CA THR A 9 -6.49 5.14 -14.06
C THR A 9 -5.87 6.52 -13.97
N ILE A 10 -4.55 6.64 -14.20
CA ILE A 10 -3.85 7.93 -14.23
C ILE A 10 -4.46 8.82 -15.29
N LEU A 11 -4.59 8.31 -16.52
CA LEU A 11 -5.17 9.07 -17.63
C LEU A 11 -6.61 9.53 -17.33
N ALA A 12 -7.44 8.66 -16.75
CA ALA A 12 -8.80 9.01 -16.36
C ALA A 12 -8.85 10.13 -15.32
N VAL A 13 -7.95 10.08 -14.33
CA VAL A 13 -7.82 11.12 -13.30
C VAL A 13 -7.40 12.45 -13.92
N ASP A 14 -6.42 12.45 -14.82
CA ASP A 14 -5.96 13.66 -15.51
C ASP A 14 -7.05 14.24 -16.42
N MET A 15 -7.77 13.38 -17.12
CA MET A 15 -8.92 13.80 -17.95
C MET A 15 -10.05 14.39 -17.09
N ALA A 16 -10.34 13.81 -15.94
CA ALA A 16 -11.36 14.32 -15.03
C ALA A 16 -10.97 15.66 -14.40
N ALA A 17 -9.67 15.89 -14.19
CA ALA A 17 -9.15 17.17 -13.70
C ALA A 17 -9.14 18.25 -14.77
N GLY A 18 -9.12 17.86 -16.06
CA GLY A 18 -9.09 18.77 -17.20
C GLY A 18 -10.39 19.56 -17.33
N ILE A 19 -10.28 20.87 -17.40
CA ILE A 19 -11.38 21.74 -17.80
C ILE A 19 -11.47 21.69 -19.31
N ARG A 20 -12.58 21.24 -19.87
CA ARG A 20 -12.80 21.34 -21.30
C ARG A 20 -12.95 22.81 -21.67
N ALA A 21 -12.15 23.27 -22.62
CA ALA A 21 -12.25 24.63 -23.16
C ALA A 21 -13.64 24.94 -23.74
N SER A 22 -14.44 23.91 -24.05
CA SER A 22 -15.80 24.02 -24.59
C SER A 22 -16.87 24.39 -23.57
N ASP A 23 -16.57 24.31 -22.28
CA ASP A 23 -17.60 24.44 -21.22
C ASP A 23 -17.72 25.87 -20.69
N ASN A 24 -17.12 26.88 -21.36
CA ASN A 24 -17.17 28.30 -20.96
C ASN A 24 -16.91 28.55 -19.46
N GLY A 25 -16.11 27.70 -18.83
CA GLY A 25 -15.81 27.82 -17.40
C GLY A 25 -16.92 27.33 -16.45
N GLN A 26 -17.98 26.73 -16.95
CA GLN A 26 -19.11 26.29 -16.12
C GLN A 26 -18.89 24.93 -15.47
N SER A 27 -18.09 24.03 -16.05
CA SER A 27 -17.77 22.77 -15.41
C SER A 27 -16.46 22.87 -14.61
N LYS A 28 -16.55 22.54 -13.32
CA LYS A 28 -15.37 22.39 -12.48
C LYS A 28 -14.82 20.98 -12.68
N GLY A 29 -13.59 20.86 -13.16
CA GLY A 29 -12.90 19.57 -13.23
C GLY A 29 -12.84 18.93 -11.83
N HIS A 30 -12.94 17.61 -11.78
CA HIS A 30 -12.79 16.85 -10.55
C HIS A 30 -11.30 16.55 -10.30
N LYS A 31 -10.74 17.12 -9.22
CA LYS A 31 -9.33 16.93 -8.87
C LYS A 31 -9.19 15.86 -7.79
N VAL A 32 -8.44 14.80 -8.10
CA VAL A 32 -8.00 13.81 -7.13
C VAL A 32 -6.77 14.34 -6.41
N ALA A 33 -6.79 14.36 -5.10
CA ALA A 33 -5.70 14.91 -4.29
C ALA A 33 -4.44 14.06 -4.41
N GLN A 34 -4.57 12.73 -4.32
CA GLN A 34 -3.47 11.78 -4.36
C GLN A 34 -3.89 10.46 -4.96
N ILE A 35 -2.96 9.76 -5.59
CA ILE A 35 -3.08 8.36 -6.03
C ILE A 35 -1.99 7.58 -5.32
N PHE A 36 -2.35 6.42 -4.77
CA PHE A 36 -1.40 5.50 -4.19
C PHE A 36 -1.34 4.23 -5.01
N PHE A 37 -0.13 3.83 -5.38
CA PHE A 37 0.10 2.54 -6.01
C PHE A 37 0.39 1.50 -4.93
N THR A 38 -0.32 0.38 -4.99
CA THR A 38 0.00 -0.76 -4.15
C THR A 38 1.24 -1.44 -4.72
N SER A 39 2.21 -1.72 -3.87
CA SER A 39 3.33 -2.57 -4.23
C SER A 39 2.85 -4.02 -4.20
N LEU A 40 2.38 -4.53 -5.33
CA LEU A 40 2.09 -5.94 -5.47
C LEU A 40 3.42 -6.70 -5.51
N SER A 41 3.88 -7.12 -4.32
CA SER A 41 4.80 -8.24 -4.11
C SER A 41 5.84 -8.47 -5.20
N GLY A 42 7.01 -7.88 -5.10
CA GLY A 42 8.21 -8.26 -5.85
C GLY A 42 8.15 -8.28 -7.38
N ARG A 43 6.96 -8.28 -7.95
CA ARG A 43 6.70 -8.24 -9.39
C ARG A 43 6.45 -6.83 -9.93
N MET A 44 6.39 -5.84 -9.08
CA MET A 44 6.16 -4.45 -9.50
C MET A 44 7.40 -3.77 -10.09
N ASN A 45 8.53 -4.44 -10.07
CA ASN A 45 9.71 -4.00 -10.83
C ASN A 45 9.49 -4.01 -12.35
N VAL A 46 8.30 -4.42 -12.82
CA VAL A 46 7.98 -4.47 -14.26
C VAL A 46 7.66 -3.11 -14.85
N LEU A 47 7.32 -2.12 -14.04
CA LEU A 47 6.98 -0.78 -14.54
C LEU A 47 8.16 0.21 -14.48
N GLU A 48 9.23 -0.14 -13.83
CA GLU A 48 10.39 0.74 -13.70
C GLU A 48 11.67 -0.01 -14.07
N ASN A 49 12.20 0.34 -15.22
CA ASN A 49 13.53 -0.07 -15.62
C ASN A 49 14.52 0.16 -14.45
N ASP A 50 14.92 -0.92 -13.81
CA ASP A 50 16.09 -1.04 -12.93
C ASP A 50 16.17 -0.18 -11.65
N ASN A 51 15.11 0.53 -11.25
CA ASN A 51 15.13 1.29 -10.01
C ASN A 51 13.92 0.95 -9.12
N PRO A 52 14.05 -0.04 -8.21
CA PRO A 52 12.98 -0.37 -7.28
C PRO A 52 12.73 0.83 -6.38
N ARG A 53 11.59 1.50 -6.56
CA ARG A 53 11.17 2.53 -5.60
C ARG A 53 10.79 1.83 -4.32
N TRP A 54 11.45 2.19 -3.25
CA TRP A 54 11.01 1.81 -1.92
C TRP A 54 9.62 2.40 -1.68
N PRO A 55 8.75 1.68 -0.98
CA PRO A 55 7.45 2.22 -0.62
C PRO A 55 7.65 3.52 0.18
N SER A 56 6.87 4.52 -0.16
CA SER A 56 6.89 5.81 0.55
C SER A 56 6.01 5.80 1.79
N ILE A 57 5.07 4.86 1.85
CA ILE A 57 4.09 4.74 2.93
C ILE A 57 3.93 3.25 3.24
N LEU A 58 3.93 2.93 4.53
CA LEU A 58 3.60 1.62 5.05
C LEU A 58 2.37 1.77 5.95
N VAL A 59 1.33 0.99 5.68
CA VAL A 59 0.11 0.97 6.49
C VAL A 59 0.10 -0.31 7.31
N ASP A 60 0.07 -0.19 8.64
CA ASP A 60 -0.08 -1.36 9.52
C ASP A 60 -1.44 -2.01 9.28
N ILE A 61 -1.42 -3.30 9.00
CA ILE A 61 -2.61 -4.11 8.74
C ILE A 61 -2.77 -5.27 9.71
N ALA A 62 -2.04 -5.25 10.84
CA ALA A 62 -2.06 -6.35 11.81
C ALA A 62 -3.47 -6.66 12.32
N ASP A 63 -4.30 -5.64 12.53
CA ASP A 63 -5.66 -5.82 13.03
C ASP A 63 -6.64 -6.37 11.97
N VAL A 64 -6.30 -6.29 10.69
CA VAL A 64 -7.15 -6.72 9.58
C VAL A 64 -6.54 -7.84 8.73
N ILE A 65 -5.40 -8.39 9.13
CA ILE A 65 -4.68 -9.40 8.37
C ILE A 65 -5.52 -10.66 8.11
N ASP A 66 -6.29 -11.10 9.09
CA ASP A 66 -7.18 -12.25 8.94
C ASP A 66 -8.32 -11.98 7.94
N GLN A 67 -8.81 -10.75 7.91
CA GLN A 67 -9.82 -10.33 6.94
C GLN A 67 -9.23 -10.32 5.53
N LYS A 68 -8.01 -9.81 5.36
CA LYS A 68 -7.27 -9.84 4.10
C LYS A 68 -7.05 -11.27 3.63
N LEU A 69 -6.60 -12.17 4.51
CA LEU A 69 -6.44 -13.59 4.19
C LEU A 69 -7.77 -14.22 3.71
N LYS A 70 -8.87 -13.99 4.45
CA LYS A 70 -10.21 -14.49 4.05
C LYS A 70 -10.64 -13.96 2.68
N ALA A 71 -10.35 -12.70 2.37
CA ALA A 71 -10.64 -12.11 1.06
C ALA A 71 -9.79 -12.77 -0.05
N MET A 72 -8.50 -12.96 0.16
CA MET A 72 -7.61 -13.65 -0.78
C MET A 72 -8.06 -15.08 -1.05
N GLN A 73 -8.49 -15.81 -0.03
CA GLN A 73 -8.98 -17.19 -0.15
C GLN A 73 -10.20 -17.34 -1.06
N ARG A 74 -10.95 -16.24 -1.32
CA ARG A 74 -12.06 -16.24 -2.28
C ARG A 74 -11.57 -16.26 -3.74
N LEU A 75 -10.34 -15.91 -3.99
CA LEU A 75 -9.72 -15.92 -5.31
C LEU A 75 -9.23 -17.34 -5.66
N LYS A 76 -10.16 -18.24 -5.91
CA LYS A 76 -9.88 -19.67 -6.13
C LYS A 76 -8.88 -19.93 -7.27
N SER A 77 -8.95 -19.15 -8.35
CA SER A 77 -8.04 -19.25 -9.49
C SER A 77 -6.58 -18.89 -9.16
N GLN A 78 -6.33 -18.23 -8.02
CA GLN A 78 -5.00 -17.84 -7.56
C GLN A 78 -4.42 -18.80 -6.52
N TYR A 79 -5.12 -19.88 -6.20
CA TYR A 79 -4.69 -20.92 -5.26
C TYR A 79 -4.46 -20.45 -3.81
N TYR A 80 -5.01 -19.30 -3.40
CA TYR A 80 -4.85 -18.77 -2.04
C TYR A 80 -5.69 -19.48 -0.97
N SER A 81 -6.53 -20.43 -1.37
CA SER A 81 -7.37 -21.18 -0.41
C SER A 81 -6.60 -22.14 0.50
N GLY A 82 -5.33 -22.43 0.18
CA GLY A 82 -4.45 -23.30 0.95
C GLY A 82 -3.36 -22.54 1.73
N PRO A 83 -2.27 -23.21 2.08
CA PRO A 83 -1.13 -22.62 2.80
C PRO A 83 -0.48 -21.43 2.06
N LEU A 84 -0.64 -21.37 0.73
CA LEU A 84 -0.05 -20.31 -0.09
C LEU A 84 -0.53 -18.92 0.35
N GLY A 85 -1.81 -18.76 0.67
CA GLY A 85 -2.35 -17.47 1.11
C GLY A 85 -1.64 -16.91 2.35
N LYS A 86 -1.45 -17.75 3.38
CA LYS A 86 -0.68 -17.40 4.58
C LYS A 86 0.78 -17.09 4.24
N LYS A 87 1.41 -17.97 3.47
CA LYS A 87 2.81 -17.82 3.08
C LYS A 87 3.07 -16.50 2.34
N VAL A 88 2.15 -16.13 1.44
CA VAL A 88 2.24 -14.87 0.69
C VAL A 88 2.21 -13.68 1.63
N LEU A 89 1.25 -13.62 2.56
CA LEU A 89 1.13 -12.52 3.51
C LEU A 89 2.34 -12.43 4.45
N ASP A 90 2.80 -13.55 5.00
CA ASP A 90 3.97 -13.55 5.89
C ASP A 90 5.26 -13.15 5.17
N VAL A 91 5.40 -13.50 3.88
CA VAL A 91 6.62 -13.18 3.11
C VAL A 91 6.60 -11.74 2.60
N TYR A 92 5.48 -11.26 2.08
CA TYR A 92 5.44 -9.94 1.43
C TYR A 92 5.12 -8.81 2.41
N GLU A 93 3.99 -8.90 3.08
CA GLU A 93 3.60 -7.90 4.06
C GLU A 93 4.46 -8.00 5.33
N GLY A 94 4.85 -9.22 5.70
CA GLY A 94 5.76 -9.47 6.81
C GLY A 94 7.17 -8.96 6.55
N TYR A 95 7.68 -9.03 5.31
CA TYR A 95 9.00 -8.48 4.97
C TYR A 95 9.07 -6.97 5.25
N TYR A 96 8.11 -6.21 4.75
CA TYR A 96 8.05 -4.77 5.03
C TYR A 96 7.69 -4.49 6.49
N GLY A 97 6.88 -5.36 7.10
CA GLY A 97 6.56 -5.29 8.52
C GLY A 97 7.79 -5.39 9.41
N LEU A 98 8.69 -6.32 9.11
CA LEU A 98 9.95 -6.47 9.82
C LEU A 98 10.78 -5.18 9.82
N HIS A 99 10.86 -4.49 8.67
CA HIS A 99 11.55 -3.21 8.56
C HIS A 99 10.85 -2.07 9.33
N ALA A 100 9.53 -2.12 9.42
CA ALA A 100 8.72 -1.14 10.14
C ALA A 100 8.54 -1.46 11.64
N ARG A 101 9.04 -2.61 12.11
CA ARG A 101 8.86 -3.13 13.49
C ARG A 101 7.39 -3.39 13.85
N VAL A 102 6.62 -3.84 12.88
CA VAL A 102 5.24 -4.29 13.04
C VAL A 102 5.05 -5.65 12.36
N PRO A 103 4.01 -6.44 12.66
CA PRO A 103 3.88 -7.78 12.09
C PRO A 103 3.68 -7.77 10.58
N TRP A 104 2.74 -6.98 10.09
CA TRP A 104 2.39 -6.90 8.68
C TRP A 104 2.02 -5.48 8.28
N VAL A 105 2.53 -5.05 7.15
CA VAL A 105 2.18 -3.76 6.56
C VAL A 105 1.81 -3.92 5.10
N GLU A 106 0.96 -3.04 4.61
CA GLU A 106 0.72 -2.88 3.18
C GLU A 106 1.53 -1.70 2.66
N PRO A 107 2.46 -1.94 1.72
CA PRO A 107 3.31 -0.89 1.19
C PRO A 107 2.61 -0.14 0.05
N PHE A 108 2.77 1.18 0.05
CA PHE A 108 2.28 2.07 -1.00
C PHE A 108 3.35 3.00 -1.51
N VAL A 109 3.22 3.37 -2.79
CA VAL A 109 4.01 4.43 -3.42
C VAL A 109 3.07 5.56 -3.78
N ALA A 110 3.33 6.76 -3.28
CA ALA A 110 2.57 7.94 -3.65
C ALA A 110 2.92 8.37 -5.08
N TYR A 111 1.90 8.65 -5.90
CA TYR A 111 2.09 9.14 -7.27
C TYR A 111 2.63 10.57 -7.29
N LYS A 112 2.08 11.43 -6.41
CA LYS A 112 2.54 12.80 -6.24
C LYS A 112 3.35 12.92 -4.96
N LEU A 113 4.36 13.77 -4.97
CA LEU A 113 5.09 14.11 -3.75
C LEU A 113 4.16 14.84 -2.78
N GLU A 114 4.18 14.39 -1.52
CA GLU A 114 3.51 15.09 -0.44
C GLU A 114 4.32 16.31 -0.02
N VAL A 115 3.63 17.42 0.21
CA VAL A 115 4.27 18.68 0.64
C VAL A 115 3.72 19.07 2.00
N TYR A 116 4.60 19.17 2.97
CA TYR A 116 4.27 19.54 4.35
C TYR A 116 4.90 20.88 4.70
N LYS A 117 4.25 21.66 5.54
CA LYS A 117 4.79 22.91 6.10
C LYS A 117 5.84 22.68 7.21
N HIS A 118 5.85 21.47 7.78
CA HIS A 118 6.75 21.04 8.84
C HIS A 118 6.98 19.54 8.73
N LEU A 119 8.01 19.00 9.39
CA LEU A 119 8.22 17.56 9.47
C LEU A 119 7.07 16.93 10.27
N VAL A 120 6.50 15.87 9.70
CA VAL A 120 5.35 15.17 10.26
C VAL A 120 5.80 13.83 10.84
N VAL A 121 5.38 13.56 12.06
CA VAL A 121 5.47 12.23 12.67
C VAL A 121 4.05 11.73 12.85
N SER A 122 3.74 10.53 12.37
CA SER A 122 2.41 9.96 12.52
C SER A 122 2.12 9.61 13.98
N ASP A 123 0.87 9.67 14.38
CA ASP A 123 0.42 9.24 15.71
C ASP A 123 0.80 7.78 15.97
N PHE A 124 0.72 6.95 14.95
CA PHE A 124 1.14 5.55 15.02
C PHE A 124 2.63 5.40 15.40
N ASN A 125 3.52 6.17 14.78
CA ASN A 125 4.94 6.14 15.15
C ASN A 125 5.20 6.65 16.57
N LEU A 126 4.41 7.62 17.01
CA LEU A 126 4.48 8.10 18.40
C LEU A 126 4.04 7.01 19.38
N GLU A 127 3.02 6.23 19.08
CA GLU A 127 2.59 5.09 19.90
C GLU A 127 3.63 3.95 19.90
N LEU A 128 4.22 3.64 18.74
CA LEU A 128 5.29 2.64 18.67
C LEU A 128 6.50 3.04 19.50
N ALA A 129 6.85 4.32 19.53
CA ALA A 129 7.99 4.83 20.29
C ALA A 129 7.81 4.70 21.82
N LYS A 130 6.59 4.53 22.32
CA LYS A 130 6.29 4.30 23.73
C LYS A 130 6.53 2.85 24.17
N LYS A 131 6.61 1.91 23.23
CA LYS A 131 6.82 0.49 23.52
C LYS A 131 8.25 0.24 23.98
N THR A 132 8.40 -0.66 24.94
CA THR A 132 9.71 -1.23 25.28
C THR A 132 10.24 -2.07 24.13
N SER A 133 11.55 -2.32 24.10
CA SER A 133 12.17 -3.18 23.07
C SER A 133 11.57 -4.59 23.06
N ALA A 134 11.21 -5.15 24.21
CA ALA A 134 10.58 -6.47 24.30
C ALA A 134 9.17 -6.47 23.68
N GLU A 135 8.33 -5.50 24.05
CA GLU A 135 6.98 -5.35 23.47
C GLU A 135 7.00 -5.09 21.97
N ALA A 136 7.95 -4.28 21.49
CA ALA A 136 8.10 -4.02 20.07
C ALA A 136 8.56 -5.27 19.33
N PHE A 137 9.46 -6.06 19.91
CA PHE A 137 9.92 -7.32 19.33
C PHE A 137 8.79 -8.35 19.28
N GLU A 138 8.07 -8.57 20.38
CA GLU A 138 6.93 -9.48 20.45
C GLU A 138 5.86 -9.10 19.43
N TYR A 139 5.53 -7.81 19.34
CA TYR A 139 4.56 -7.32 18.36
C TYR A 139 4.99 -7.59 16.91
N SER A 140 6.25 -7.26 16.57
CA SER A 140 6.76 -7.34 15.19
C SER A 140 6.98 -8.78 14.70
N THR A 141 7.13 -9.74 15.60
CA THR A 141 7.41 -11.15 15.25
C THR A 141 6.16 -12.03 15.15
N ARG A 142 4.97 -11.46 15.28
CA ARG A 142 3.71 -12.21 15.09
C ARG A 142 3.62 -12.80 13.69
N MET A 143 3.15 -14.03 13.61
CA MET A 143 2.94 -14.76 12.35
C MET A 143 1.52 -15.29 12.25
N LEU A 144 1.03 -15.46 11.03
CA LEU A 144 -0.30 -15.99 10.79
C LEU A 144 -0.40 -17.47 11.19
N GLY A 145 -1.23 -17.75 12.18
CA GLY A 145 -1.52 -19.12 12.64
C GLY A 145 -0.48 -19.71 13.55
N ALA A 146 0.33 -18.84 14.20
CA ALA A 146 1.15 -19.22 15.35
C ALA A 146 0.28 -19.25 16.63
#